data_799223c9bc2a1f5621e2d6b558fc2bc5
#
_entry.id   799223c9bc2a1f5621e2d6b558fc2bc5
#
_cell.length_a   1.000
_cell.length_b   1.000
_cell.length_c   1.000
_cell.angle_alpha   90.00
_cell.angle_beta   90.00
_cell.angle_gamma   90.00
#
_symmetry.space_group_name_H-M   'P 1'
#
loop_
_entity.id
_entity.type
_entity.pdbx_description
1 polymer ?
#
loop_
_entity_poly.entity_id
_entity_poly.type
_entity_poly.pdbx_seq_one_letter_code
_entity_poly.pdbx_strand_id
1 'polypeptide(L)'
;MRKKGTKAMGNNGIELERDGFKSRTGFILACIGSAVGMGNIWRFPYMVSAWGGMTFLIPYVLFVILIGSTGVIEEMALGRATKGGPIKAFGDCMQMRTGKRKAGEAIGFIPVLGSLALAMGYTVVVGWIFKYTYLAFSGKLSAMGNDMSAIGGMFGSTASTFGNNMWLIIAMVVTAVIMALGIAGGIEKANKVMMPLLFIMFVGLGIYIFTLPGSSAGYKYIFTLNPKGLFDIKLWIYAFGQAFFSLSIAGNGTVIYGSYLSDKENIVSSARNVAVFDTFAALLAAFVIIPGMAAGGAELSSGGPGLMFIYLVNVFNGMPGGKIVGIVFYVCVLFAGMSSLVNLYEAPVATIQEKLKLNRVASVGIIAVAGCVVSLVIQGIVSGWMDAVSIYICPLGAMLAAIMFFWVAGKKFAVDAVNAGADKPIGKWFVPLGKYVLVPLSLVALIAGALLGGIG
;
A
#
# COMPACT_ATOMS: atom_id res chain seq x y z
N MET A 1 -20.53 15.33 -25.09
CA MET A 1 -21.62 15.13 -24.11
C MET A 1 -21.00 15.01 -22.71
N ARG A 2 -21.12 16.05 -21.87
CA ARG A 2 -20.70 16.05 -20.46
C ARG A 2 -21.62 15.13 -19.68
N LYS A 3 -21.14 13.99 -19.20
CA LYS A 3 -21.87 13.16 -18.22
C LYS A 3 -21.78 13.84 -16.84
N LYS A 4 -22.93 14.25 -16.33
CA LYS A 4 -23.13 14.83 -15.00
C LYS A 4 -22.64 13.85 -13.93
N GLY A 5 -21.79 14.34 -13.01
CA GLY A 5 -21.39 13.63 -11.80
C GLY A 5 -22.56 13.34 -10.87
N THR A 6 -22.45 12.33 -10.07
CA THR A 6 -23.49 11.87 -9.14
C THR A 6 -23.68 12.91 -8.02
N LYS A 7 -24.87 13.48 -7.91
CA LYS A 7 -25.22 14.46 -6.88
C LYS A 7 -25.40 13.78 -5.52
N ALA A 8 -24.65 14.22 -4.51
CA ALA A 8 -24.91 13.87 -3.12
C ALA A 8 -25.69 15.04 -2.47
N MET A 9 -26.90 14.78 -1.98
CA MET A 9 -27.70 15.79 -1.29
C MET A 9 -27.11 16.09 0.10
N GLY A 10 -26.58 17.26 0.29
CA GLY A 10 -26.18 17.83 1.56
C GLY A 10 -27.18 18.92 1.99
N ASN A 11 -27.49 18.96 3.28
CA ASN A 11 -28.57 19.76 3.88
C ASN A 11 -28.26 21.26 4.02
N ASN A 12 -27.45 21.86 3.19
CA ASN A 12 -27.30 23.34 3.07
C ASN A 12 -26.54 23.67 1.77
N GLY A 13 -27.22 23.94 0.72
CA GLY A 13 -27.03 24.94 -0.36
C GLY A 13 -25.72 25.02 -1.17
N ILE A 14 -24.64 24.31 -0.83
CA ILE A 14 -23.39 24.21 -1.62
C ILE A 14 -23.12 22.75 -1.92
N GLU A 15 -23.58 22.29 -3.08
CA GLU A 15 -23.20 20.98 -3.61
C GLU A 15 -21.73 21.04 -4.07
N LEU A 16 -20.80 20.55 -3.25
CA LEU A 16 -19.46 20.22 -3.73
C LEU A 16 -19.58 19.01 -4.66
N GLU A 17 -19.41 19.24 -5.96
CA GLU A 17 -19.38 18.16 -6.95
C GLU A 17 -18.22 17.22 -6.58
N ARG A 18 -18.53 16.00 -6.13
CA ARG A 18 -17.54 15.05 -5.69
C ARG A 18 -16.82 14.48 -6.91
N ASP A 19 -15.50 14.64 -6.94
CA ASP A 19 -14.65 14.05 -7.98
C ASP A 19 -14.73 12.52 -7.93
N GLY A 20 -14.50 11.85 -9.05
CA GLY A 20 -14.62 10.39 -9.15
C GLY A 20 -13.83 9.83 -10.31
N PHE A 21 -13.62 8.51 -10.31
CA PHE A 21 -12.96 7.81 -11.41
C PHE A 21 -13.80 7.88 -12.69
N LYS A 22 -13.14 8.15 -13.82
CA LYS A 22 -13.79 8.20 -15.14
C LYS A 22 -13.99 6.82 -15.75
N SER A 23 -13.14 5.86 -15.37
CA SER A 23 -13.17 4.52 -15.95
C SER A 23 -12.94 3.45 -14.88
N ARG A 24 -13.55 2.28 -15.09
CA ARG A 24 -13.33 1.09 -14.27
C ARG A 24 -11.86 0.69 -14.25
N THR A 25 -11.20 0.68 -15.41
CA THR A 25 -9.77 0.37 -15.51
C THR A 25 -8.92 1.35 -14.72
N GLY A 26 -9.25 2.64 -14.76
CA GLY A 26 -8.54 3.66 -13.97
C GLY A 26 -8.70 3.47 -12.47
N PHE A 27 -9.89 3.12 -12.02
CA PHE A 27 -10.15 2.76 -10.62
C PHE A 27 -9.33 1.51 -10.20
N ILE A 28 -9.39 0.43 -10.98
CA ILE A 28 -8.66 -0.80 -10.67
C ILE A 28 -7.15 -0.53 -10.61
N LEU A 29 -6.60 0.21 -11.58
CA LEU A 29 -5.17 0.58 -11.59
C LEU A 29 -4.79 1.49 -10.41
N ALA A 30 -5.67 2.38 -9.98
CA ALA A 30 -5.43 3.19 -8.79
C ALA A 30 -5.42 2.34 -7.49
N CYS A 31 -6.34 1.38 -7.38
CA CYS A 31 -6.35 0.43 -6.26
C CYS A 31 -5.13 -0.50 -6.28
N ILE A 32 -4.73 -0.98 -7.47
CA ILE A 32 -3.49 -1.76 -7.63
C ILE A 32 -2.29 -0.89 -7.19
N GLY A 33 -2.20 0.36 -7.65
CA GLY A 33 -1.13 1.27 -7.25
C GLY A 33 -1.13 1.63 -5.76
N SER A 34 -2.29 1.60 -5.12
CA SER A 34 -2.39 1.70 -3.66
C SER A 34 -1.81 0.47 -2.96
N ALA A 35 -2.09 -0.72 -3.47
CA ALA A 35 -1.64 -1.99 -2.90
C ALA A 35 -0.16 -2.27 -3.24
N VAL A 36 0.24 -2.11 -4.51
CA VAL A 36 1.62 -2.33 -4.95
C VAL A 36 2.54 -1.21 -4.45
N GLY A 37 3.26 -1.47 -3.39
CA GLY A 37 4.14 -0.51 -2.72
C GLY A 37 5.44 -1.12 -2.21
N MET A 38 6.04 -0.49 -1.22
CA MET A 38 7.28 -0.98 -0.61
C MET A 38 7.09 -2.34 0.05
N GLY A 39 5.89 -2.65 0.51
CA GLY A 39 5.54 -3.96 1.06
C GLY A 39 5.80 -5.11 0.07
N ASN A 40 5.53 -4.90 -1.21
CA ASN A 40 5.75 -5.90 -2.26
C ASN A 40 7.22 -5.96 -2.71
N ILE A 41 7.94 -4.83 -2.70
CA ILE A 41 9.24 -4.73 -3.33
C ILE A 41 10.38 -5.07 -2.37
N TRP A 42 10.33 -4.64 -1.10
CA TRP A 42 11.42 -4.97 -0.19
C TRP A 42 11.03 -5.97 0.89
N ARG A 43 9.82 -5.80 1.46
CA ARG A 43 9.39 -6.62 2.60
C ARG A 43 9.01 -8.03 2.19
N PHE A 44 8.22 -8.17 1.15
CA PHE A 44 7.79 -9.48 0.67
C PHE A 44 8.96 -10.38 0.25
N PRO A 45 9.94 -9.94 -0.59
CA PRO A 45 11.11 -10.75 -0.89
C PRO A 45 11.91 -11.13 0.36
N TYR A 46 12.05 -10.22 1.31
CA TYR A 46 12.66 -10.53 2.60
C TYR A 46 11.90 -11.61 3.36
N MET A 47 10.58 -11.51 3.48
CA MET A 47 9.76 -12.52 4.16
C MET A 47 9.86 -13.90 3.48
N VAL A 48 9.82 -13.93 2.15
CA VAL A 48 10.03 -15.18 1.38
C VAL A 48 11.40 -15.78 1.67
N SER A 49 12.44 -14.95 1.77
CA SER A 49 13.79 -15.39 2.09
C SER A 49 13.94 -15.83 3.54
N ALA A 50 13.42 -15.09 4.49
CA ALA A 50 13.55 -15.36 5.92
C ALA A 50 12.78 -16.63 6.35
N TRP A 51 11.65 -16.92 5.71
CA TRP A 51 10.74 -18.00 6.10
C TRP A 51 10.74 -19.21 5.15
N GLY A 52 11.68 -19.28 4.21
CA GLY A 52 11.94 -20.49 3.42
C GLY A 52 11.05 -20.66 2.18
N GLY A 53 11.00 -19.66 1.31
CA GLY A 53 10.44 -19.80 -0.05
C GLY A 53 8.97 -20.23 -0.06
N MET A 54 8.69 -21.40 -0.65
CA MET A 54 7.33 -21.96 -0.77
C MET A 54 6.66 -22.18 0.59
N THR A 55 7.44 -22.42 1.65
CA THR A 55 6.94 -22.56 3.02
C THR A 55 6.19 -21.31 3.48
N PHE A 56 6.68 -20.12 3.12
CA PHE A 56 6.01 -18.85 3.39
C PHE A 56 4.89 -18.54 2.39
N LEU A 57 5.10 -18.87 1.12
CA LEU A 57 4.13 -18.52 0.06
C LEU A 57 2.78 -19.20 0.25
N ILE A 58 2.75 -20.43 0.77
CA ILE A 58 1.48 -21.16 0.98
C ILE A 58 0.56 -20.42 1.97
N PRO A 59 0.93 -20.15 3.23
CA PRO A 59 0.07 -19.41 4.15
C PRO A 59 -0.19 -17.98 3.68
N TYR A 60 0.78 -17.32 3.03
CA TYR A 60 0.58 -15.98 2.46
C TYR A 60 -0.58 -15.96 1.45
N VAL A 61 -0.58 -16.85 0.47
CA VAL A 61 -1.64 -16.93 -0.55
C VAL A 61 -2.99 -17.25 0.08
N LEU A 62 -3.04 -18.14 1.08
CA LEU A 62 -4.28 -18.42 1.82
C LEU A 62 -4.84 -17.15 2.49
N PHE A 63 -3.99 -16.36 3.12
CA PHE A 63 -4.41 -15.10 3.74
C PHE A 63 -4.76 -14.02 2.72
N VAL A 64 -4.09 -13.94 1.57
CA VAL A 64 -4.50 -13.04 0.48
C VAL A 64 -5.90 -13.39 -0.02
N ILE A 65 -6.22 -14.67 -0.18
CA ILE A 65 -7.58 -15.10 -0.57
C ILE A 65 -8.60 -14.71 0.52
N LEU A 66 -8.29 -14.96 1.78
CA LEU A 66 -9.15 -14.59 2.91
C LEU A 66 -9.41 -13.09 2.97
N ILE A 67 -8.34 -12.28 2.99
CA ILE A 67 -8.41 -10.83 3.14
C ILE A 67 -9.00 -10.19 1.88
N GLY A 68 -8.59 -10.64 0.70
CA GLY A 68 -9.11 -10.14 -0.57
C GLY A 68 -10.60 -10.40 -0.74
N SER A 69 -11.08 -11.55 -0.26
CA SER A 69 -12.51 -11.93 -0.32
C SER A 69 -13.36 -11.34 0.83
N THR A 70 -12.74 -10.72 1.83
CA THR A 70 -13.46 -10.12 2.97
C THR A 70 -13.10 -8.66 3.16
N GLY A 71 -11.88 -8.32 3.59
CA GLY A 71 -11.45 -6.98 3.96
C GLY A 71 -11.45 -6.00 2.79
N VAL A 72 -10.89 -6.38 1.63
CA VAL A 72 -10.88 -5.49 0.46
C VAL A 72 -12.30 -5.24 -0.06
N ILE A 73 -13.15 -6.28 -0.09
CA ILE A 73 -14.56 -6.15 -0.49
C ILE A 73 -15.31 -5.24 0.49
N GLU A 74 -15.12 -5.45 1.79
CA GLU A 74 -15.81 -4.68 2.83
C GLU A 74 -15.43 -3.20 2.79
N GLU A 75 -14.13 -2.87 2.71
CA GLU A 75 -13.69 -1.48 2.64
C GLU A 75 -14.22 -0.75 1.40
N MET A 76 -14.12 -1.39 0.21
CA MET A 76 -14.69 -0.84 -1.02
C MET A 76 -16.20 -0.62 -0.90
N ALA A 77 -16.92 -1.60 -0.34
CA ALA A 77 -18.37 -1.53 -0.16
C ALA A 77 -18.78 -0.47 0.86
N LEU A 78 -18.04 -0.38 1.97
CA LEU A 78 -18.27 0.64 3.02
C LEU A 78 -18.11 2.05 2.44
N GLY A 79 -16.99 2.31 1.75
CA GLY A 79 -16.74 3.60 1.13
C GLY A 79 -17.79 3.97 0.10
N ARG A 80 -18.15 3.03 -0.80
CA ARG A 80 -19.15 3.26 -1.83
C ARG A 80 -20.54 3.51 -1.27
N ALA A 81 -20.98 2.72 -0.29
CA ALA A 81 -22.33 2.82 0.29
C ALA A 81 -22.52 4.14 1.07
N THR A 82 -21.46 4.63 1.71
CA THR A 82 -21.52 5.87 2.51
C THR A 82 -21.12 7.11 1.72
N LYS A 83 -20.53 6.95 0.53
CA LYS A 83 -20.00 8.05 -0.29
C LYS A 83 -19.12 8.99 0.53
N GLY A 84 -18.24 8.43 1.38
CA GLY A 84 -17.38 9.18 2.27
C GLY A 84 -16.15 8.41 2.71
N GLY A 85 -15.14 9.15 3.20
CA GLY A 85 -13.99 8.59 3.86
C GLY A 85 -14.34 7.94 5.21
N PRO A 86 -13.35 7.36 5.92
CA PRO A 86 -13.58 6.59 7.15
C PRO A 86 -14.42 7.32 8.22
N ILE A 87 -14.19 8.62 8.41
CA ILE A 87 -14.93 9.41 9.41
C ILE A 87 -16.43 9.43 9.10
N LYS A 88 -16.80 9.76 7.85
CA LYS A 88 -18.20 9.77 7.44
C LYS A 88 -18.78 8.37 7.48
N ALA A 89 -18.05 7.38 6.97
CA ALA A 89 -18.50 6.00 6.90
C ALA A 89 -18.81 5.42 8.28
N PHE A 90 -17.92 5.60 9.25
CA PHE A 90 -18.14 5.12 10.62
C PHE A 90 -19.27 5.89 11.32
N GLY A 91 -19.36 7.21 11.05
CA GLY A 91 -20.47 8.03 11.52
C GLY A 91 -21.82 7.51 11.02
N ASP A 92 -21.92 7.18 9.73
CA ASP A 92 -23.14 6.64 9.11
C ASP A 92 -23.51 5.26 9.69
N CYS A 93 -22.51 4.36 9.88
CA CYS A 93 -22.74 3.07 10.54
C CYS A 93 -23.28 3.19 11.95
N MET A 94 -22.67 4.06 12.77
CA MET A 94 -23.13 4.31 14.15
C MET A 94 -24.49 4.99 14.19
N GLN A 95 -24.77 5.90 13.26
CA GLN A 95 -26.08 6.54 13.12
C GLN A 95 -27.17 5.50 12.87
N MET A 96 -26.94 4.57 11.95
CA MET A 96 -27.90 3.50 11.62
C MET A 96 -28.20 2.57 12.81
N ARG A 97 -27.19 2.29 13.63
CA ARG A 97 -27.33 1.31 14.73
C ARG A 97 -27.78 1.91 16.05
N THR A 98 -27.24 3.09 16.42
CA THR A 98 -27.36 3.66 17.77
C THR A 98 -27.87 5.10 17.80
N GLY A 99 -28.02 5.75 16.64
CA GLY A 99 -28.31 7.18 16.54
C GLY A 99 -27.14 8.11 16.91
N LYS A 100 -25.97 7.57 17.27
CA LYS A 100 -24.82 8.32 17.79
C LYS A 100 -23.77 8.58 16.70
N ARG A 101 -24.11 9.35 15.66
CA ARG A 101 -23.22 9.68 14.55
C ARG A 101 -21.85 10.22 14.99
N LYS A 102 -21.82 11.18 15.91
CA LYS A 102 -20.57 11.80 16.39
C LYS A 102 -19.59 10.81 17.01
N ALA A 103 -20.08 9.78 17.70
CA ALA A 103 -19.21 8.73 18.24
C ALA A 103 -18.53 7.92 17.13
N GLY A 104 -19.28 7.57 16.08
CA GLY A 104 -18.71 6.91 14.89
C GLY A 104 -17.69 7.79 14.17
N GLU A 105 -17.98 9.08 14.01
CA GLU A 105 -17.03 10.03 13.42
C GLU A 105 -15.75 10.15 14.23
N ALA A 106 -15.83 10.18 15.57
CA ALA A 106 -14.66 10.20 16.45
C ALA A 106 -13.79 8.94 16.29
N ILE A 107 -14.42 7.76 16.21
CA ILE A 107 -13.69 6.51 15.93
C ILE A 107 -13.05 6.54 14.54
N GLY A 108 -13.73 7.10 13.54
CA GLY A 108 -13.23 7.23 12.17
C GLY A 108 -12.01 8.14 12.01
N PHE A 109 -11.68 8.98 13.00
CA PHE A 109 -10.43 9.73 13.02
C PHE A 109 -9.19 8.83 13.19
N ILE A 110 -9.32 7.69 13.88
CA ILE A 110 -8.18 6.78 14.13
C ILE A 110 -7.53 6.31 12.82
N PRO A 111 -8.25 5.68 11.85
CA PRO A 111 -7.64 5.26 10.60
C PRO A 111 -7.15 6.43 9.73
N VAL A 112 -7.80 7.59 9.78
CA VAL A 112 -7.35 8.77 9.02
C VAL A 112 -6.03 9.31 9.57
N LEU A 113 -5.88 9.39 10.89
CA LEU A 113 -4.61 9.75 11.53
C LEU A 113 -3.52 8.71 11.26
N GLY A 114 -3.89 7.41 11.27
CA GLY A 114 -2.99 6.33 10.87
C GLY A 114 -2.50 6.48 9.44
N SER A 115 -3.41 6.73 8.50
CA SER A 115 -3.06 6.97 7.08
C SER A 115 -2.15 8.20 6.92
N LEU A 116 -2.45 9.30 7.61
CA LEU A 116 -1.63 10.51 7.59
C LEU A 116 -0.24 10.28 8.18
N ALA A 117 -0.16 9.64 9.34
CA ALA A 117 1.12 9.35 9.99
C ALA A 117 1.98 8.38 9.16
N LEU A 118 1.34 7.36 8.54
CA LEU A 118 2.01 6.45 7.62
C LEU A 118 2.52 7.20 6.38
N ALA A 119 1.70 8.09 5.80
CA ALA A 119 2.08 8.91 4.65
C ALA A 119 3.30 9.79 4.95
N MET A 120 3.39 10.37 6.16
CA MET A 120 4.53 11.19 6.59
C MET A 120 5.83 10.39 6.60
N GLY A 121 5.84 9.19 7.19
CA GLY A 121 7.01 8.31 7.16
C GLY A 121 7.32 7.80 5.75
N TYR A 122 6.29 7.48 4.98
CA TYR A 122 6.42 7.07 3.57
C TYR A 122 7.04 8.16 2.69
N THR A 123 6.74 9.45 2.96
CA THR A 123 7.32 10.60 2.25
C THR A 123 8.84 10.65 2.41
N VAL A 124 9.36 10.34 3.60
CA VAL A 124 10.82 10.25 3.83
C VAL A 124 11.43 9.19 2.94
N VAL A 125 10.84 7.99 2.93
CA VAL A 125 11.32 6.85 2.13
C VAL A 125 11.22 7.13 0.63
N VAL A 126 10.12 7.71 0.16
CA VAL A 126 9.96 8.10 -1.25
C VAL A 126 10.97 9.19 -1.64
N GLY A 127 11.32 10.08 -0.71
CA GLY A 127 12.42 11.02 -0.90
C GLY A 127 13.77 10.30 -1.12
N TRP A 128 14.07 9.22 -0.38
CA TRP A 128 15.26 8.40 -0.64
C TRP A 128 15.21 7.77 -2.03
N ILE A 129 14.05 7.29 -2.45
CA ILE A 129 13.86 6.68 -3.78
C ILE A 129 14.09 7.71 -4.89
N PHE A 130 13.58 8.93 -4.76
CA PHE A 130 13.87 10.01 -5.71
C PHE A 130 15.38 10.27 -5.84
N LYS A 131 16.09 10.39 -4.71
CA LYS A 131 17.54 10.55 -4.70
C LYS A 131 18.25 9.40 -5.40
N TYR A 132 17.91 8.16 -5.07
CA TYR A 132 18.55 6.98 -5.66
C TYR A 132 18.21 6.81 -7.14
N THR A 133 16.99 7.17 -7.56
CA THR A 133 16.64 7.25 -8.98
C THR A 133 17.55 8.24 -9.72
N TYR A 134 17.73 9.45 -9.17
CA TYR A 134 18.67 10.42 -9.72
C TYR A 134 20.13 9.91 -9.75
N LEU A 135 20.59 9.27 -8.68
CA LEU A 135 21.94 8.72 -8.58
C LEU A 135 22.16 7.58 -9.59
N ALA A 136 21.12 6.77 -9.88
CA ALA A 136 21.17 5.73 -10.90
C ALA A 136 21.31 6.34 -12.30
N PHE A 137 20.46 7.32 -12.66
CA PHE A 137 20.53 8.02 -13.96
C PHE A 137 21.86 8.74 -14.15
N SER A 138 22.37 9.44 -13.14
CA SER A 138 23.64 10.17 -13.19
C SER A 138 24.87 9.25 -13.22
N GLY A 139 24.70 7.93 -13.03
CA GLY A 139 25.79 6.96 -12.98
C GLY A 139 26.58 6.99 -11.66
N LYS A 140 26.19 7.81 -10.68
CA LYS A 140 26.87 7.88 -9.39
C LYS A 140 26.77 6.61 -8.57
N LEU A 141 25.68 5.82 -8.71
CA LEU A 141 25.59 4.52 -8.05
C LEU A 141 26.59 3.53 -8.64
N SER A 142 26.66 3.43 -9.95
CA SER A 142 27.59 2.51 -10.62
C SER A 142 29.08 2.92 -10.44
N ALA A 143 29.35 4.20 -10.27
CA ALA A 143 30.70 4.70 -10.01
C ALA A 143 31.27 4.27 -8.65
N MET A 144 30.43 3.87 -7.68
CA MET A 144 30.89 3.33 -6.38
C MET A 144 31.41 1.90 -6.50
N GLY A 145 31.15 1.21 -7.63
CA GLY A 145 31.52 -0.20 -7.78
C GLY A 145 30.92 -1.08 -6.67
N ASN A 146 31.67 -2.06 -6.20
CA ASN A 146 31.29 -2.98 -5.13
C ASN A 146 31.86 -2.54 -3.75
N ASP A 147 32.19 -1.27 -3.58
CA ASP A 147 32.65 -0.74 -2.29
C ASP A 147 31.48 -0.58 -1.32
N MET A 148 31.30 -1.59 -0.47
CA MET A 148 30.22 -1.61 0.54
C MET A 148 30.31 -0.46 1.53
N SER A 149 31.52 0.08 1.79
CA SER A 149 31.71 1.23 2.69
C SER A 149 31.18 2.51 2.03
N ALA A 150 31.51 2.74 0.75
CA ALA A 150 30.99 3.86 -0.03
C ALA A 150 29.47 3.79 -0.20
N ILE A 151 28.94 2.62 -0.54
CA ILE A 151 27.48 2.39 -0.72
C ILE A 151 26.76 2.60 0.62
N GLY A 152 27.23 1.98 1.70
CA GLY A 152 26.67 2.14 3.05
C GLY A 152 26.74 3.56 3.57
N GLY A 153 27.88 4.25 3.36
CA GLY A 153 28.06 5.66 3.69
C GLY A 153 27.11 6.59 2.94
N MET A 154 26.87 6.33 1.64
CA MET A 154 25.87 7.07 0.85
C MET A 154 24.47 6.92 1.43
N PHE A 155 24.06 5.70 1.81
CA PHE A 155 22.75 5.49 2.43
C PHE A 155 22.70 6.10 3.83
N GLY A 156 23.73 5.90 4.66
CA GLY A 156 23.81 6.49 6.00
C GLY A 156 23.68 8.02 5.99
N SER A 157 24.36 8.69 5.05
CA SER A 157 24.20 10.14 4.87
C SER A 157 22.81 10.53 4.38
N THR A 158 22.19 9.70 3.53
CA THR A 158 20.83 9.94 3.02
C THR A 158 19.76 9.77 4.10
N ALA A 159 19.90 8.75 4.94
CA ALA A 159 18.97 8.41 6.00
C ALA A 159 19.21 9.21 7.31
N SER A 160 20.24 10.04 7.34
CA SER A 160 20.53 10.89 8.51
C SER A 160 19.49 11.99 8.71
N THR A 161 19.44 12.55 9.91
CA THR A 161 18.58 13.70 10.22
C THR A 161 18.89 14.86 9.26
N PHE A 162 17.88 15.31 8.53
CA PHE A 162 17.98 16.34 7.49
C PHE A 162 18.89 16.01 6.30
N GLY A 163 19.33 14.74 6.14
CA GLY A 163 20.24 14.33 5.06
C GLY A 163 19.61 14.26 3.68
N ASN A 164 18.27 14.37 3.58
CA ASN A 164 17.54 14.18 2.32
C ASN A 164 16.45 15.23 2.06
N ASN A 165 16.55 16.42 2.64
CA ASN A 165 15.50 17.45 2.62
C ASN A 165 15.02 17.80 1.20
N MET A 166 15.95 18.06 0.27
CA MET A 166 15.60 18.45 -1.10
C MET A 166 14.76 17.39 -1.80
N TRP A 167 15.16 16.14 -1.74
CA TRP A 167 14.45 15.04 -2.43
C TRP A 167 13.13 14.68 -1.76
N LEU A 168 13.05 14.85 -0.44
CA LEU A 168 11.80 14.72 0.31
C LEU A 168 10.79 15.80 -0.13
N ILE A 169 11.24 17.06 -0.24
CA ILE A 169 10.39 18.16 -0.71
C ILE A 169 9.94 17.91 -2.16
N ILE A 170 10.84 17.44 -3.04
CA ILE A 170 10.48 17.07 -4.42
C ILE A 170 9.40 15.98 -4.43
N ALA A 171 9.57 14.92 -3.62
CA ALA A 171 8.59 13.86 -3.50
C ALA A 171 7.21 14.39 -3.06
N MET A 172 7.19 15.28 -2.06
CA MET A 172 5.96 15.91 -1.59
C MET A 172 5.33 16.80 -2.65
N VAL A 173 6.09 17.62 -3.34
CA VAL A 173 5.59 18.51 -4.40
C VAL A 173 4.97 17.70 -5.55
N VAL A 174 5.66 16.65 -6.02
CA VAL A 174 5.13 15.78 -7.08
C VAL A 174 3.83 15.11 -6.64
N THR A 175 3.80 14.60 -5.40
CA THR A 175 2.58 14.01 -4.80
C THR A 175 1.44 15.03 -4.75
N ALA A 176 1.71 16.23 -4.24
CA ALA A 176 0.71 17.30 -4.13
C ALA A 176 0.18 17.72 -5.50
N VAL A 177 1.02 17.82 -6.52
CA VAL A 177 0.61 18.15 -7.91
C VAL A 177 -0.33 17.07 -8.45
N ILE A 178 0.03 15.79 -8.31
CA ILE A 178 -0.84 14.68 -8.76
C ILE A 178 -2.21 14.74 -8.05
N MET A 179 -2.23 14.98 -6.75
CA MET A 179 -3.46 15.04 -5.96
C MET A 179 -4.30 16.28 -6.29
N ALA A 180 -3.66 17.45 -6.48
CA ALA A 180 -4.34 18.70 -6.79
C ALA A 180 -5.07 18.66 -8.16
N LEU A 181 -4.57 17.84 -9.12
CA LEU A 181 -5.21 17.61 -10.41
C LEU A 181 -6.51 16.78 -10.32
N GLY A 182 -6.87 16.27 -9.12
CA GLY A 182 -8.11 15.54 -8.87
C GLY A 182 -8.00 14.04 -9.07
N ILE A 183 -9.08 13.34 -8.79
CA ILE A 183 -9.14 11.88 -8.90
C ILE A 183 -8.97 11.46 -10.37
N ALA A 184 -9.81 11.97 -11.26
CA ALA A 184 -9.78 11.61 -12.67
C ALA A 184 -8.63 12.26 -13.45
N GLY A 185 -8.25 13.49 -13.10
CA GLY A 185 -7.22 14.28 -13.79
C GLY A 185 -5.79 13.93 -13.37
N GLY A 186 -5.60 13.59 -12.11
CA GLY A 186 -4.31 13.31 -11.49
C GLY A 186 -4.13 11.84 -11.15
N ILE A 187 -4.80 11.34 -10.13
CA ILE A 187 -4.60 9.99 -9.57
C ILE A 187 -4.84 8.90 -10.61
N GLU A 188 -5.97 8.95 -11.31
CA GLU A 188 -6.32 7.96 -12.34
C GLU A 188 -5.31 7.97 -13.50
N LYS A 189 -4.94 9.16 -14.00
CA LYS A 189 -3.99 9.27 -15.11
C LYS A 189 -2.60 8.80 -14.70
N ALA A 190 -2.12 9.19 -13.53
CA ALA A 190 -0.82 8.76 -13.03
C ALA A 190 -0.75 7.24 -12.92
N ASN A 191 -1.75 6.60 -12.30
CA ASN A 191 -1.77 5.14 -12.16
C ASN A 191 -1.94 4.39 -13.48
N LYS A 192 -2.66 4.96 -14.47
CA LYS A 192 -2.77 4.39 -15.83
C LYS A 192 -1.42 4.31 -16.55
N VAL A 193 -0.46 5.15 -16.20
CA VAL A 193 0.89 5.12 -16.76
C VAL A 193 1.83 4.30 -15.87
N MET A 194 1.86 4.61 -14.58
CA MET A 194 2.82 4.01 -13.64
C MET A 194 2.64 2.50 -13.51
N MET A 195 1.40 2.00 -13.36
CA MET A 195 1.18 0.59 -13.08
C MET A 195 1.53 -0.33 -14.27
N PRO A 196 1.05 -0.11 -15.51
CA PRO A 196 1.48 -0.94 -16.64
C PRO A 196 3.00 -0.90 -16.88
N LEU A 197 3.62 0.28 -16.77
CA LEU A 197 5.06 0.40 -16.94
C LEU A 197 5.83 -0.36 -15.85
N LEU A 198 5.37 -0.29 -14.59
CA LEU A 198 5.96 -1.04 -13.49
C LEU A 198 5.95 -2.54 -13.78
N PHE A 199 4.81 -3.11 -14.19
CA PHE A 199 4.74 -4.53 -14.52
C PHE A 199 5.62 -4.91 -15.70
N ILE A 200 5.63 -4.13 -16.78
CA ILE A 200 6.48 -4.37 -17.96
C ILE A 200 7.96 -4.36 -17.55
N MET A 201 8.38 -3.37 -16.77
CA MET A 201 9.76 -3.24 -16.32
C MET A 201 10.17 -4.37 -15.37
N PHE A 202 9.32 -4.78 -14.41
CA PHE A 202 9.61 -5.92 -13.54
C PHE A 202 9.68 -7.24 -14.31
N VAL A 203 8.81 -7.46 -15.30
CA VAL A 203 8.90 -8.63 -16.17
C VAL A 203 10.22 -8.61 -16.96
N GLY A 204 10.58 -7.46 -17.53
CA GLY A 204 11.87 -7.30 -18.24
C GLY A 204 13.06 -7.57 -17.34
N LEU A 205 13.05 -7.04 -16.09
CA LEU A 205 14.09 -7.34 -15.09
C LEU A 205 14.13 -8.84 -14.75
N GLY A 206 12.97 -9.47 -14.55
CA GLY A 206 12.88 -10.90 -14.25
C GLY A 206 13.48 -11.76 -15.36
N ILE A 207 13.18 -11.45 -16.63
CA ILE A 207 13.75 -12.13 -17.79
C ILE A 207 15.27 -11.95 -17.81
N TYR A 208 15.77 -10.73 -17.60
CA TYR A 208 17.21 -10.48 -17.56
C TYR A 208 17.90 -11.23 -16.42
N ILE A 209 17.37 -11.15 -15.19
CA ILE A 209 17.93 -11.85 -14.02
C ILE A 209 17.95 -13.37 -14.23
N PHE A 210 16.93 -13.92 -14.89
CA PHE A 210 16.89 -15.35 -15.22
C PHE A 210 18.07 -15.80 -16.08
N THR A 211 18.62 -14.93 -16.92
CA THR A 211 19.78 -15.25 -17.77
C THR A 211 21.12 -15.17 -17.04
N LEU A 212 21.17 -14.64 -15.81
CA LEU A 212 22.43 -14.47 -15.09
C LEU A 212 22.94 -15.79 -14.48
N PRO A 213 24.26 -16.04 -14.55
CA PRO A 213 24.88 -17.15 -13.82
C PRO A 213 24.59 -17.02 -12.30
N GLY A 214 24.24 -18.14 -11.66
CA GLY A 214 23.94 -18.18 -10.22
C GLY A 214 22.50 -17.84 -9.83
N SER A 215 21.70 -17.21 -10.70
CA SER A 215 20.29 -16.88 -10.44
C SER A 215 19.43 -18.11 -10.14
N SER A 216 19.76 -19.26 -10.74
CA SER A 216 19.05 -20.54 -10.54
C SER A 216 18.97 -20.97 -9.08
N ALA A 217 19.98 -20.65 -8.27
CA ALA A 217 19.96 -20.92 -6.82
C ALA A 217 18.83 -20.15 -6.11
N GLY A 218 18.59 -18.89 -6.48
CA GLY A 218 17.51 -18.09 -5.95
C GLY A 218 16.13 -18.61 -6.36
N TYR A 219 15.95 -19.01 -7.62
CA TYR A 219 14.70 -19.64 -8.05
C TYR A 219 14.44 -20.96 -7.31
N LYS A 220 15.48 -21.82 -7.21
CA LYS A 220 15.37 -23.07 -6.44
C LYS A 220 14.97 -22.80 -4.99
N TYR A 221 15.53 -21.75 -4.37
CA TYR A 221 15.19 -21.34 -3.01
C TYR A 221 13.70 -20.96 -2.88
N ILE A 222 13.20 -20.12 -3.79
CA ILE A 222 11.77 -19.69 -3.76
C ILE A 222 10.84 -20.91 -3.82
N PHE A 223 11.16 -21.91 -4.64
CA PHE A 223 10.32 -23.11 -4.78
C PHE A 223 10.63 -24.23 -3.76
N THR A 224 11.57 -23.99 -2.85
CA THR A 224 11.87 -24.97 -1.80
C THR A 224 10.77 -24.95 -0.73
N LEU A 225 10.21 -26.11 -0.44
CA LEU A 225 9.23 -26.34 0.62
C LEU A 225 9.86 -27.08 1.79
N ASN A 226 9.77 -26.52 2.98
CA ASN A 226 10.08 -27.22 4.22
C ASN A 226 8.75 -27.53 4.95
N PRO A 227 8.20 -28.75 4.86
CA PRO A 227 6.92 -29.08 5.47
C PRO A 227 6.91 -28.92 7.00
N LYS A 228 8.06 -29.09 7.67
CA LYS A 228 8.17 -28.89 9.13
C LYS A 228 8.00 -27.42 9.51
N GLY A 229 8.42 -26.50 8.66
CA GLY A 229 8.24 -25.06 8.87
C GLY A 229 6.78 -24.64 8.89
N LEU A 230 5.88 -25.37 8.22
CA LEU A 230 4.44 -25.08 8.24
C LEU A 230 3.79 -25.27 9.62
N PHE A 231 4.45 -25.94 10.55
CA PHE A 231 3.98 -26.10 11.94
C PHE A 231 4.43 -24.95 12.86
N ASP A 232 5.27 -24.03 12.38
CA ASP A 232 5.65 -22.85 13.14
C ASP A 232 4.52 -21.79 13.11
N ILE A 233 3.92 -21.53 14.26
CA ILE A 233 2.85 -20.55 14.41
C ILE A 233 3.30 -19.13 14.01
N LYS A 234 4.58 -18.78 14.19
CA LYS A 234 5.13 -17.49 13.82
C LYS A 234 5.07 -17.28 12.31
N LEU A 235 5.36 -18.32 11.53
CA LEU A 235 5.22 -18.27 10.06
C LEU A 235 3.81 -17.80 9.64
N TRP A 236 2.77 -18.36 10.26
CA TRP A 236 1.38 -17.98 9.93
C TRP A 236 1.06 -16.54 10.35
N ILE A 237 1.55 -16.11 11.52
CA ILE A 237 1.38 -14.74 12.00
C ILE A 237 2.06 -13.75 11.03
N TYR A 238 3.29 -14.01 10.62
CA TYR A 238 4.01 -13.15 9.67
C TYR A 238 3.39 -13.18 8.26
N ALA A 239 2.95 -14.34 7.79
CA ALA A 239 2.25 -14.46 6.51
C ALA A 239 0.92 -13.68 6.50
N PHE A 240 0.15 -13.74 7.61
CA PHE A 240 -1.05 -12.92 7.76
C PHE A 240 -0.72 -11.43 7.77
N GLY A 241 0.26 -11.01 8.56
CA GLY A 241 0.69 -9.62 8.63
C GLY A 241 1.13 -9.08 7.27
N GLN A 242 1.90 -9.85 6.51
CA GLN A 242 2.33 -9.48 5.17
C GLN A 242 1.14 -9.35 4.20
N ALA A 243 0.20 -10.29 4.19
CA ALA A 243 -0.99 -10.22 3.34
C ALA A 243 -1.91 -9.04 3.71
N PHE A 244 -2.06 -8.79 5.01
CA PHE A 244 -2.84 -7.70 5.57
C PHE A 244 -2.29 -6.34 5.15
N PHE A 245 -0.97 -6.17 5.22
CA PHE A 245 -0.29 -4.95 4.83
C PHE A 245 -0.28 -4.76 3.31
N SER A 246 0.01 -5.83 2.54
CA SER A 246 0.11 -5.81 1.08
C SER A 246 -1.18 -5.32 0.41
N LEU A 247 -2.33 -5.81 0.85
CA LEU A 247 -3.64 -5.46 0.28
C LEU A 247 -4.15 -4.06 0.68
N SER A 248 -3.34 -3.24 1.36
CA SER A 248 -3.62 -1.85 1.73
C SER A 248 -4.87 -1.62 2.58
N ILE A 249 -5.37 -2.64 3.28
CA ILE A 249 -6.49 -2.45 4.20
C ILE A 249 -6.06 -1.77 5.51
N ALA A 250 -4.78 -1.83 5.83
CA ALA A 250 -4.21 -1.26 7.04
C ALA A 250 -4.33 0.28 7.17
N GLY A 251 -4.56 0.99 6.08
CA GLY A 251 -4.70 2.46 6.07
C GLY A 251 -6.09 2.97 5.69
N ASN A 252 -7.09 2.07 5.55
CA ASN A 252 -8.43 2.38 4.99
C ASN A 252 -8.38 3.15 3.65
N GLY A 253 -7.30 2.99 2.89
CA GLY A 253 -7.14 3.60 1.57
C GLY A 253 -8.19 3.10 0.58
N THR A 254 -8.62 1.85 0.75
CA THR A 254 -9.65 1.23 -0.07
C THR A 254 -11.04 1.78 0.26
N VAL A 255 -11.30 2.21 1.50
CA VAL A 255 -12.54 2.92 1.89
C VAL A 255 -12.66 4.24 1.13
N ILE A 256 -11.59 5.05 1.11
CA ILE A 256 -11.64 6.34 0.42
C ILE A 256 -11.77 6.16 -1.10
N TYR A 257 -11.04 5.24 -1.71
CA TYR A 257 -11.18 4.96 -3.15
C TYR A 257 -12.55 4.36 -3.48
N GLY A 258 -13.08 3.49 -2.61
CA GLY A 258 -14.44 2.97 -2.70
C GLY A 258 -15.49 4.08 -2.73
N SER A 259 -15.28 5.17 -1.98
CA SER A 259 -16.21 6.28 -1.92
C SER A 259 -16.36 7.07 -3.22
N TYR A 260 -15.40 6.94 -4.14
CA TYR A 260 -15.42 7.55 -5.47
C TYR A 260 -16.05 6.64 -6.54
N LEU A 261 -16.49 5.43 -6.16
CA LEU A 261 -17.09 4.48 -7.07
C LEU A 261 -18.54 4.82 -7.44
N SER A 262 -18.89 4.47 -8.67
CA SER A 262 -20.27 4.38 -9.11
C SER A 262 -21.00 3.21 -8.42
N ASP A 263 -22.30 3.38 -8.19
CA ASP A 263 -23.16 2.31 -7.64
C ASP A 263 -23.29 1.11 -8.57
N LYS A 264 -22.94 1.27 -9.86
CA LYS A 264 -22.96 0.22 -10.89
C LYS A 264 -21.68 -0.64 -10.92
N GLU A 265 -20.65 -0.28 -10.12
CA GLU A 265 -19.39 -1.02 -10.14
C GLU A 265 -19.52 -2.36 -9.39
N ASN A 266 -19.00 -3.43 -10.00
CA ASN A 266 -18.93 -4.74 -9.37
C ASN A 266 -17.72 -4.80 -8.41
N ILE A 267 -17.95 -4.56 -7.13
CA ILE A 267 -16.92 -4.53 -6.09
C ILE A 267 -16.19 -5.86 -5.96
N VAL A 268 -16.91 -6.99 -6.02
CA VAL A 268 -16.30 -8.32 -5.86
C VAL A 268 -15.27 -8.58 -6.97
N SER A 269 -15.60 -8.21 -8.21
CA SER A 269 -14.67 -8.31 -9.33
C SER A 269 -13.49 -7.37 -9.19
N SER A 270 -13.71 -6.14 -8.70
CA SER A 270 -12.65 -5.15 -8.51
C SER A 270 -11.69 -5.55 -7.38
N ALA A 271 -12.20 -6.01 -6.25
CA ALA A 271 -11.40 -6.51 -5.13
C ALA A 271 -10.55 -7.74 -5.52
N ARG A 272 -11.15 -8.68 -6.29
CA ARG A 272 -10.40 -9.82 -6.82
C ARG A 272 -9.25 -9.37 -7.72
N ASN A 273 -9.48 -8.44 -8.63
CA ASN A 273 -8.42 -7.93 -9.50
C ASN A 273 -7.30 -7.27 -8.69
N VAL A 274 -7.62 -6.48 -7.68
CA VAL A 274 -6.61 -5.87 -6.80
C VAL A 274 -5.78 -6.94 -6.11
N ALA A 275 -6.41 -7.94 -5.49
CA ALA A 275 -5.69 -9.01 -4.79
C ALA A 275 -4.79 -9.84 -5.74
N VAL A 276 -5.28 -10.15 -6.96
CA VAL A 276 -4.49 -10.88 -7.95
C VAL A 276 -3.28 -10.07 -8.44
N PHE A 277 -3.48 -8.81 -8.81
CA PHE A 277 -2.38 -7.99 -9.31
C PHE A 277 -1.39 -7.58 -8.23
N ASP A 278 -1.84 -7.36 -7.00
CA ASP A 278 -0.97 -7.14 -5.85
C ASP A 278 -0.07 -8.35 -5.60
N THR A 279 -0.66 -9.55 -5.53
CA THR A 279 0.10 -10.79 -5.35
C THR A 279 1.07 -11.04 -6.51
N PHE A 280 0.63 -10.76 -7.74
CA PHE A 280 1.48 -10.89 -8.91
C PHE A 280 2.68 -9.94 -8.85
N ALA A 281 2.48 -8.67 -8.44
CA ALA A 281 3.56 -7.72 -8.24
C ALA A 281 4.55 -8.16 -7.16
N ALA A 282 4.04 -8.67 -6.02
CA ALA A 282 4.87 -9.20 -4.95
C ALA A 282 5.74 -10.39 -5.42
N LEU A 283 5.14 -11.33 -6.15
CA LEU A 283 5.86 -12.48 -6.72
C LEU A 283 6.89 -12.04 -7.76
N LEU A 284 6.55 -11.09 -8.66
CA LEU A 284 7.50 -10.54 -9.62
C LEU A 284 8.70 -9.91 -8.92
N ALA A 285 8.45 -9.11 -7.87
CA ALA A 285 9.53 -8.51 -7.09
C ALA A 285 10.42 -9.59 -6.43
N ALA A 286 9.82 -10.64 -5.86
CA ALA A 286 10.58 -11.75 -5.30
C ALA A 286 11.41 -12.50 -6.37
N PHE A 287 10.84 -12.71 -7.58
CA PHE A 287 11.53 -13.35 -8.70
C PHE A 287 12.62 -12.50 -9.34
N VAL A 288 12.63 -11.20 -9.09
CA VAL A 288 13.74 -10.31 -9.49
C VAL A 288 14.79 -10.25 -8.38
N ILE A 289 14.37 -10.00 -7.15
CA ILE A 289 15.27 -9.65 -6.04
C ILE A 289 16.02 -10.88 -5.53
N ILE A 290 15.31 -11.97 -5.20
CA ILE A 290 15.95 -13.16 -4.60
C ILE A 290 16.95 -13.82 -5.56
N PRO A 291 16.59 -14.10 -6.85
CA PRO A 291 17.57 -14.63 -7.81
C PRO A 291 18.66 -13.62 -8.18
N GLY A 292 18.37 -12.31 -8.18
CA GLY A 292 19.36 -11.26 -8.37
C GLY A 292 20.41 -11.25 -7.25
N MET A 293 20.00 -11.37 -5.99
CA MET A 293 20.89 -11.49 -4.84
C MET A 293 21.73 -12.77 -4.91
N ALA A 294 21.11 -13.91 -5.29
CA ALA A 294 21.84 -15.16 -5.48
C ALA A 294 22.91 -15.05 -6.58
N ALA A 295 22.59 -14.42 -7.71
CA ALA A 295 23.55 -14.18 -8.79
C ALA A 295 24.71 -13.26 -8.37
N GLY A 296 24.44 -12.29 -7.49
CA GLY A 296 25.45 -11.40 -6.92
C GLY A 296 26.20 -11.98 -5.71
N GLY A 297 25.95 -13.22 -5.30
CA GLY A 297 26.58 -13.86 -4.13
C GLY A 297 26.21 -13.20 -2.79
N ALA A 298 25.09 -12.47 -2.72
CA ALA A 298 24.63 -11.80 -1.51
C ALA A 298 23.82 -12.76 -0.62
N GLU A 299 23.82 -12.49 0.70
CA GLU A 299 22.96 -13.22 1.63
C GLU A 299 21.48 -12.93 1.36
N LEU A 300 20.69 -13.99 1.21
CA LEU A 300 19.26 -13.89 0.91
C LEU A 300 18.42 -13.35 2.09
N SER A 301 18.96 -13.38 3.31
CA SER A 301 18.29 -12.93 4.55
C SER A 301 18.37 -11.42 4.80
N SER A 302 19.01 -10.65 3.92
CA SER A 302 19.09 -9.19 4.07
C SER A 302 17.73 -8.54 3.85
N GLY A 303 17.30 -7.66 4.76
CA GLY A 303 15.98 -7.04 4.74
C GLY A 303 15.98 -5.54 5.05
N GLY A 304 14.77 -4.97 5.11
CA GLY A 304 14.55 -3.56 5.42
C GLY A 304 15.07 -2.60 4.34
N PRO A 305 15.24 -1.30 4.68
CA PRO A 305 15.78 -0.33 3.73
C PRO A 305 17.16 -0.68 3.20
N GLY A 306 17.99 -1.33 4.00
CA GLY A 306 19.31 -1.81 3.59
C GLY A 306 19.29 -2.71 2.37
N LEU A 307 18.27 -3.56 2.22
CA LEU A 307 18.11 -4.40 1.04
C LEU A 307 18.13 -3.56 -0.25
N MET A 308 17.33 -2.52 -0.31
CA MET A 308 17.17 -1.71 -1.51
C MET A 308 18.32 -0.73 -1.75
N PHE A 309 18.80 -0.09 -0.69
CA PHE A 309 19.69 1.05 -0.82
C PHE A 309 21.18 0.71 -0.62
N ILE A 310 21.47 -0.51 -0.16
CA ILE A 310 22.84 -1.00 0.04
C ILE A 310 23.06 -2.29 -0.74
N TYR A 311 22.38 -3.38 -0.37
CA TYR A 311 22.67 -4.70 -0.92
C TYR A 311 22.37 -4.82 -2.41
N LEU A 312 21.20 -4.32 -2.88
CA LEU A 312 20.87 -4.36 -4.30
C LEU A 312 21.74 -3.42 -5.14
N VAL A 313 22.19 -2.28 -4.60
CA VAL A 313 23.17 -1.42 -5.28
C VAL A 313 24.46 -2.19 -5.54
N ASN A 314 24.98 -2.89 -4.52
CA ASN A 314 26.17 -3.71 -4.66
C ASN A 314 25.98 -4.84 -5.69
N VAL A 315 24.84 -5.53 -5.64
CA VAL A 315 24.49 -6.60 -6.59
C VAL A 315 24.44 -6.05 -8.02
N PHE A 316 23.76 -4.92 -8.26
CA PHE A 316 23.69 -4.32 -9.59
C PHE A 316 25.06 -3.87 -10.09
N ASN A 317 25.90 -3.29 -9.23
CA ASN A 317 27.24 -2.87 -9.62
C ASN A 317 28.15 -4.05 -10.01
N GLY A 318 27.91 -5.24 -9.47
CA GLY A 318 28.68 -6.45 -9.77
C GLY A 318 28.22 -7.21 -11.02
N MET A 319 27.05 -6.87 -11.62
CA MET A 319 26.51 -7.61 -12.75
C MET A 319 26.70 -6.89 -14.09
N PRO A 320 26.80 -7.64 -15.23
CA PRO A 320 26.81 -7.03 -16.56
C PRO A 320 25.57 -6.15 -16.76
N GLY A 321 25.73 -4.97 -17.36
CA GLY A 321 24.61 -4.04 -17.58
C GLY A 321 23.94 -3.49 -16.32
N GLY A 322 24.54 -3.66 -15.15
CA GLY A 322 23.94 -3.33 -13.84
C GLY A 322 23.51 -1.88 -13.70
N LYS A 323 24.16 -0.93 -14.41
CA LYS A 323 23.68 0.47 -14.45
C LYS A 323 22.26 0.58 -15.00
N ILE A 324 21.96 -0.14 -16.09
CA ILE A 324 20.61 -0.13 -16.71
C ILE A 324 19.60 -0.81 -15.78
N VAL A 325 20.00 -1.96 -15.22
CA VAL A 325 19.19 -2.71 -14.24
C VAL A 325 18.83 -1.82 -13.05
N GLY A 326 19.80 -1.11 -12.49
CA GLY A 326 19.59 -0.17 -11.38
C GLY A 326 18.64 0.97 -11.75
N ILE A 327 18.78 1.57 -12.94
CA ILE A 327 17.85 2.62 -13.41
C ILE A 327 16.43 2.07 -13.50
N VAL A 328 16.24 0.94 -14.19
CA VAL A 328 14.91 0.34 -14.35
C VAL A 328 14.31 -0.03 -13.00
N PHE A 329 15.10 -0.62 -12.10
CA PHE A 329 14.67 -0.99 -10.76
C PHE A 329 14.19 0.23 -9.96
N TYR A 330 15.01 1.31 -9.88
CA TYR A 330 14.60 2.49 -9.10
C TYR A 330 13.43 3.25 -9.71
N VAL A 331 13.21 3.22 -11.03
CA VAL A 331 12.00 3.74 -11.66
C VAL A 331 10.77 2.91 -11.25
N CYS A 332 10.88 1.56 -11.24
CA CYS A 332 9.80 0.70 -10.73
C CYS A 332 9.44 1.03 -9.28
N VAL A 333 10.48 1.13 -8.42
CA VAL A 333 10.33 1.44 -7.01
C VAL A 333 9.70 2.83 -6.82
N LEU A 334 10.09 3.81 -7.64
CA LEU A 334 9.53 5.16 -7.62
C LEU A 334 8.04 5.14 -7.95
N PHE A 335 7.62 4.40 -8.97
CA PHE A 335 6.20 4.29 -9.33
C PHE A 335 5.38 3.62 -8.22
N ALA A 336 5.89 2.55 -7.63
CA ALA A 336 5.24 1.90 -6.50
C ALA A 336 5.14 2.81 -5.26
N GLY A 337 6.23 3.52 -4.94
CA GLY A 337 6.25 4.47 -3.82
C GLY A 337 5.29 5.62 -4.01
N MET A 338 5.27 6.23 -5.20
CA MET A 338 4.41 7.37 -5.52
C MET A 338 2.93 7.01 -5.52
N SER A 339 2.53 5.87 -6.11
CA SER A 339 1.14 5.46 -6.17
C SER A 339 0.56 5.20 -4.77
N SER A 340 1.34 4.55 -3.91
CA SER A 340 0.96 4.30 -2.51
C SER A 340 0.92 5.60 -1.70
N LEU A 341 1.89 6.51 -1.88
CA LEU A 341 1.94 7.77 -1.16
C LEU A 341 0.72 8.66 -1.46
N VAL A 342 0.32 8.75 -2.74
CA VAL A 342 -0.88 9.46 -3.16
C VAL A 342 -2.13 8.90 -2.50
N ASN A 343 -2.26 7.57 -2.42
CA ASN A 343 -3.41 6.94 -1.75
C ASN A 343 -3.44 7.24 -0.24
N LEU A 344 -2.30 7.15 0.44
CA LEU A 344 -2.20 7.41 1.87
C LEU A 344 -2.59 8.85 2.24
N TYR A 345 -2.24 9.85 1.42
CA TYR A 345 -2.65 11.24 1.64
C TYR A 345 -4.11 11.52 1.24
N GLU A 346 -4.74 10.67 0.41
CA GLU A 346 -6.08 10.95 -0.10
C GLU A 346 -7.15 10.96 1.01
N ALA A 347 -7.08 10.03 1.98
CA ALA A 347 -8.04 10.00 3.08
C ALA A 347 -7.98 11.27 3.98
N PRO A 348 -6.81 11.77 4.41
CA PRO A 348 -6.67 13.07 5.08
C PRO A 348 -7.17 14.25 4.23
N VAL A 349 -6.83 14.30 2.94
CA VAL A 349 -7.27 15.39 2.04
C VAL A 349 -8.79 15.39 1.89
N ALA A 350 -9.41 14.24 1.64
CA ALA A 350 -10.86 14.13 1.56
C ALA A 350 -11.53 14.51 2.88
N THR A 351 -10.92 14.18 4.02
CA THR A 351 -11.41 14.59 5.34
C THR A 351 -11.45 16.11 5.50
N ILE A 352 -10.39 16.82 5.10
CA ILE A 352 -10.35 18.29 5.11
C ILE A 352 -11.44 18.86 4.19
N GLN A 353 -11.58 18.31 2.98
CA GLN A 353 -12.66 18.73 2.06
C GLN A 353 -14.06 18.54 2.68
N GLU A 354 -14.31 17.38 3.29
CA GLU A 354 -15.62 17.06 3.88
C GLU A 354 -15.95 17.88 5.13
N LYS A 355 -14.97 18.08 6.03
CA LYS A 355 -15.19 18.73 7.33
C LYS A 355 -15.08 20.25 7.27
N LEU A 356 -14.09 20.78 6.55
CA LEU A 356 -13.86 22.23 6.46
C LEU A 356 -14.49 22.87 5.22
N LYS A 357 -15.10 22.07 4.32
CA LYS A 357 -15.74 22.54 3.09
C LYS A 357 -14.77 23.30 2.15
N LEU A 358 -13.50 22.99 2.22
CA LEU A 358 -12.48 23.58 1.37
C LEU A 358 -12.45 22.90 -0.01
N ASN A 359 -12.00 23.66 -1.01
CA ASN A 359 -11.74 23.07 -2.32
C ASN A 359 -10.54 22.13 -2.28
N ARG A 360 -10.40 21.28 -3.32
CA ARG A 360 -9.37 20.24 -3.37
C ARG A 360 -7.95 20.80 -3.28
N VAL A 361 -7.65 21.86 -4.03
CA VAL A 361 -6.31 22.46 -4.07
C VAL A 361 -5.89 22.97 -2.69
N ALA A 362 -6.77 23.67 -2.00
CA ALA A 362 -6.51 24.16 -0.63
C ALA A 362 -6.32 23.00 0.34
N SER A 363 -7.17 21.96 0.28
CA SER A 363 -7.06 20.78 1.14
C SER A 363 -5.75 20.02 0.92
N VAL A 364 -5.36 19.84 -0.34
CA VAL A 364 -4.05 19.24 -0.70
C VAL A 364 -2.91 20.11 -0.18
N GLY A 365 -2.98 21.43 -0.35
CA GLY A 365 -1.96 22.36 0.13
C GLY A 365 -1.74 22.26 1.65
N ILE A 366 -2.83 22.26 2.43
CA ILE A 366 -2.76 22.14 3.90
C ILE A 366 -2.10 20.82 4.30
N ILE A 367 -2.56 19.70 3.74
CA ILE A 367 -2.04 18.37 4.07
C ILE A 367 -0.59 18.21 3.58
N ALA A 368 -0.25 18.73 2.40
CA ALA A 368 1.11 18.67 1.86
C ALA A 368 2.09 19.47 2.73
N VAL A 369 1.72 20.68 3.17
CA VAL A 369 2.57 21.48 4.08
C VAL A 369 2.73 20.79 5.42
N ALA A 370 1.64 20.36 6.05
CA ALA A 370 1.70 19.65 7.33
C ALA A 370 2.51 18.34 7.22
N GLY A 371 2.24 17.55 6.19
CA GLY A 371 2.98 16.31 5.90
C GLY A 371 4.45 16.54 5.65
N CYS A 372 4.81 17.56 4.85
CA CYS A 372 6.20 17.90 4.56
C CYS A 372 6.97 18.31 5.83
N VAL A 373 6.38 19.21 6.63
CA VAL A 373 7.01 19.68 7.88
C VAL A 373 7.28 18.52 8.83
N VAL A 374 6.28 17.68 9.07
CA VAL A 374 6.47 16.51 9.97
C VAL A 374 7.47 15.53 9.36
N SER A 375 7.39 15.23 8.06
CA SER A 375 8.33 14.32 7.38
C SER A 375 9.79 14.81 7.48
N LEU A 376 10.02 16.12 7.38
CA LEU A 376 11.36 16.70 7.58
C LEU A 376 11.90 16.48 9.01
N VAL A 377 11.04 16.59 10.02
CA VAL A 377 11.44 16.44 11.43
C VAL A 377 11.69 14.98 11.80
N ILE A 378 10.91 14.05 11.25
CA ILE A 378 10.99 12.63 11.64
C ILE A 378 12.07 11.83 10.89
N GLN A 379 12.86 12.43 9.99
CA GLN A 379 13.86 11.69 9.20
C GLN A 379 14.77 10.82 10.06
N GLY A 380 15.26 11.34 11.18
CA GLY A 380 16.16 10.61 12.08
C GLY A 380 15.51 9.48 12.89
N ILE A 381 14.17 9.46 12.95
CA ILE A 381 13.39 8.45 13.71
C ILE A 381 12.40 7.70 12.82
N VAL A 382 12.54 7.79 11.50
CA VAL A 382 11.53 7.28 10.55
C VAL A 382 11.24 5.80 10.73
N SER A 383 12.22 4.97 11.08
CA SER A 383 12.01 3.54 11.33
C SER A 383 11.06 3.33 12.50
N GLY A 384 11.38 3.88 13.69
CA GLY A 384 10.50 3.76 14.85
C GLY A 384 9.13 4.42 14.66
N TRP A 385 9.06 5.52 13.87
CA TRP A 385 7.80 6.14 13.48
C TRP A 385 6.93 5.18 12.66
N MET A 386 7.53 4.58 11.61
CA MET A 386 6.83 3.64 10.73
C MET A 386 6.40 2.38 11.50
N ASP A 387 7.26 1.87 12.39
CA ASP A 387 6.94 0.74 13.24
C ASP A 387 5.75 1.04 14.16
N ALA A 388 5.76 2.16 14.86
CA ALA A 388 4.66 2.56 15.73
C ALA A 388 3.32 2.66 14.97
N VAL A 389 3.33 3.24 13.77
CA VAL A 389 2.11 3.42 12.97
C VAL A 389 1.63 2.10 12.38
N SER A 390 2.52 1.31 11.79
CA SER A 390 2.16 0.06 11.09
C SER A 390 1.83 -1.09 12.06
N ILE A 391 2.43 -1.11 13.25
CA ILE A 391 2.18 -2.14 14.26
C ILE A 391 0.85 -1.88 15.00
N TYR A 392 0.58 -0.63 15.36
CA TYR A 392 -0.54 -0.32 16.25
C TYR A 392 -1.72 0.35 15.55
N ILE A 393 -1.48 1.44 14.82
CA ILE A 393 -2.57 2.29 14.34
C ILE A 393 -3.24 1.71 13.10
N CYS A 394 -2.47 1.22 12.14
CA CYS A 394 -3.00 0.67 10.90
C CYS A 394 -3.85 -0.59 11.11
N PRO A 395 -3.40 -1.64 11.86
CA PRO A 395 -4.24 -2.79 12.13
C PRO A 395 -5.48 -2.47 12.96
N LEU A 396 -5.38 -1.52 13.89
CA LEU A 396 -6.54 -1.02 14.62
C LEU A 396 -7.56 -0.35 13.69
N GLY A 397 -7.10 0.47 12.76
CA GLY A 397 -7.96 1.13 11.77
C GLY A 397 -8.74 0.15 10.90
N ALA A 398 -8.06 -0.89 10.39
CA ALA A 398 -8.70 -1.93 9.58
C ALA A 398 -9.68 -2.79 10.40
N MET A 399 -9.32 -3.17 11.62
CA MET A 399 -10.22 -3.88 12.53
C MET A 399 -11.48 -3.07 12.81
N LEU A 400 -11.34 -1.77 13.05
CA LEU A 400 -12.47 -0.87 13.29
C LEU A 400 -13.37 -0.75 12.06
N ALA A 401 -12.82 -0.69 10.83
CA ALA A 401 -13.62 -0.68 9.60
C ALA A 401 -14.45 -1.97 9.49
N ALA A 402 -13.84 -3.13 9.67
CA ALA A 402 -14.53 -4.40 9.65
C ALA A 402 -15.60 -4.52 10.75
N ILE A 403 -15.34 -4.03 11.97
CA ILE A 403 -16.33 -3.97 13.04
C ILE A 403 -17.51 -3.07 12.64
N MET A 404 -17.24 -1.87 12.11
CA MET A 404 -18.29 -0.95 11.67
C MET A 404 -19.17 -1.56 10.59
N PHE A 405 -18.57 -2.26 9.64
CA PHE A 405 -19.28 -2.87 8.53
C PHE A 405 -20.09 -4.11 8.94
N PHE A 406 -19.43 -5.11 9.57
CA PHE A 406 -20.03 -6.40 9.84
C PHE A 406 -20.86 -6.46 11.14
N TRP A 407 -20.44 -5.72 12.18
CA TRP A 407 -21.07 -5.77 13.49
C TRP A 407 -22.02 -4.60 13.75
N VAL A 408 -21.59 -3.38 13.46
CA VAL A 408 -22.39 -2.18 13.75
C VAL A 408 -23.49 -1.99 12.71
N ALA A 409 -23.13 -1.82 11.44
CA ALA A 409 -24.11 -1.68 10.34
C ALA A 409 -24.86 -3.00 10.06
N GLY A 410 -24.19 -4.13 10.26
CA GLY A 410 -24.81 -5.46 10.32
C GLY A 410 -25.02 -6.13 8.98
N LYS A 411 -25.57 -7.36 9.04
CA LYS A 411 -25.66 -8.28 7.89
C LYS A 411 -26.40 -7.69 6.68
N LYS A 412 -27.54 -7.05 6.92
CA LYS A 412 -28.36 -6.52 5.82
C LYS A 412 -27.59 -5.45 5.06
N PHE A 413 -27.04 -4.45 5.76
CA PHE A 413 -26.23 -3.42 5.15
C PHE A 413 -25.04 -3.99 4.39
N ALA A 414 -24.29 -4.93 5.00
CA ALA A 414 -23.14 -5.54 4.39
C ALA A 414 -23.46 -6.25 3.05
N VAL A 415 -24.54 -7.02 3.03
CA VAL A 415 -24.98 -7.74 1.82
C VAL A 415 -25.48 -6.76 0.75
N ASP A 416 -26.30 -5.80 1.12
CA ASP A 416 -26.88 -4.81 0.20
C ASP A 416 -25.76 -3.93 -0.40
N ALA A 417 -24.81 -3.49 0.43
CA ALA A 417 -23.67 -2.67 0.01
C ALA A 417 -22.78 -3.41 -1.01
N VAL A 418 -22.54 -4.70 -0.85
CA VAL A 418 -21.72 -5.49 -1.79
C VAL A 418 -22.50 -5.83 -3.07
N ASN A 419 -23.78 -6.16 -2.95
CA ASN A 419 -24.60 -6.59 -4.07
C ASN A 419 -25.01 -5.44 -5.02
N ALA A 420 -24.94 -4.21 -4.57
CA ALA A 420 -25.16 -3.07 -5.47
C ALA A 420 -24.12 -3.11 -6.61
N GLY A 421 -24.57 -3.18 -7.86
CA GLY A 421 -23.72 -3.30 -9.05
C GLY A 421 -23.05 -4.67 -9.26
N ALA A 422 -23.34 -5.67 -8.44
CA ALA A 422 -22.80 -7.01 -8.61
C ALA A 422 -23.59 -7.81 -9.68
N ASP A 423 -22.86 -8.59 -10.50
CA ASP A 423 -23.47 -9.47 -11.49
C ASP A 423 -24.19 -10.67 -10.83
N LYS A 424 -23.69 -11.09 -9.67
CA LYS A 424 -24.25 -12.19 -8.86
C LYS A 424 -24.24 -11.81 -7.38
N PRO A 425 -25.26 -12.21 -6.61
CA PRO A 425 -25.28 -11.96 -5.16
C PRO A 425 -24.07 -12.58 -4.47
N ILE A 426 -23.54 -11.86 -3.48
CA ILE A 426 -22.45 -12.37 -2.64
C ILE A 426 -22.92 -13.61 -1.86
N GLY A 427 -22.03 -14.59 -1.74
CA GLY A 427 -22.34 -15.85 -1.06
C GLY A 427 -22.63 -15.67 0.44
N LYS A 428 -23.41 -16.58 1.02
CA LYS A 428 -23.78 -16.60 2.44
C LYS A 428 -22.56 -16.67 3.37
N TRP A 429 -21.42 -17.10 2.87
CA TRP A 429 -20.13 -17.20 3.58
C TRP A 429 -19.50 -15.85 3.93
N PHE A 430 -19.79 -14.79 3.17
CA PHE A 430 -19.11 -13.50 3.25
C PHE A 430 -19.23 -12.87 4.65
N VAL A 431 -20.45 -12.71 5.16
CA VAL A 431 -20.67 -12.05 6.46
C VAL A 431 -20.12 -12.88 7.62
N PRO A 432 -20.34 -14.21 7.72
CA PRO A 432 -19.72 -15.02 8.75
C PRO A 432 -18.17 -14.98 8.71
N LEU A 433 -17.59 -15.05 7.51
CA LEU A 433 -16.13 -15.03 7.35
C LEU A 433 -15.54 -13.66 7.78
N GLY A 434 -16.15 -12.55 7.35
CA GLY A 434 -15.74 -11.22 7.78
C GLY A 434 -15.91 -11.02 9.29
N LYS A 435 -17.05 -11.41 9.82
CA LYS A 435 -17.44 -11.17 11.21
C LYS A 435 -16.65 -12.02 12.21
N TYR A 436 -16.46 -13.31 11.93
CA TYR A 436 -15.95 -14.29 12.89
C TYR A 436 -14.53 -14.78 12.58
N VAL A 437 -13.99 -14.44 11.41
CA VAL A 437 -12.61 -14.80 11.05
C VAL A 437 -11.76 -13.54 10.85
N LEU A 438 -12.13 -12.63 9.93
CA LEU A 438 -11.32 -11.45 9.65
C LEU A 438 -11.14 -10.54 10.88
N VAL A 439 -12.24 -10.21 11.59
CA VAL A 439 -12.17 -9.31 12.77
C VAL A 439 -11.31 -9.92 13.89
N PRO A 440 -11.49 -11.19 14.32
CA PRO A 440 -10.60 -11.80 15.31
C PRO A 440 -9.16 -11.90 14.84
N LEU A 441 -8.90 -12.24 13.57
CA LEU A 441 -7.54 -12.28 13.04
C LEU A 441 -6.88 -10.90 13.02
N SER A 442 -7.62 -9.83 12.74
CA SER A 442 -7.11 -8.46 12.82
C SER A 442 -6.73 -8.08 14.27
N LEU A 443 -7.50 -8.56 15.25
CA LEU A 443 -7.14 -8.42 16.67
C LEU A 443 -5.88 -9.21 17.02
N VAL A 444 -5.77 -10.44 16.52
CA VAL A 444 -4.55 -11.27 16.69
C VAL A 444 -3.34 -10.57 16.07
N ALA A 445 -3.50 -9.99 14.87
CA ALA A 445 -2.44 -9.22 14.21
C ALA A 445 -1.97 -8.03 15.07
N LEU A 446 -2.91 -7.28 15.64
CA LEU A 446 -2.59 -6.15 16.52
C LEU A 446 -1.83 -6.59 17.77
N ILE A 447 -2.30 -7.64 18.44
CA ILE A 447 -1.65 -8.16 19.67
C ILE A 447 -0.28 -8.77 19.33
N ALA A 448 -0.21 -9.64 18.31
CA ALA A 448 1.04 -10.27 17.91
C ALA A 448 2.05 -9.23 17.41
N GLY A 449 1.62 -8.22 16.68
CA GLY A 449 2.47 -7.09 16.26
C GLY A 449 3.07 -6.37 17.45
N ALA A 450 2.26 -6.08 18.47
CA ALA A 450 2.72 -5.43 19.70
C ALA A 450 3.75 -6.29 20.48
N LEU A 451 3.51 -7.61 20.54
CA LEU A 451 4.38 -8.54 21.30
C LEU A 451 5.69 -8.89 20.56
N LEU A 452 5.65 -8.94 19.22
CA LEU A 452 6.79 -9.37 18.40
C LEU A 452 7.60 -8.18 17.83
N GLY A 453 7.19 -6.95 18.11
CA GLY A 453 7.82 -5.75 17.55
C GLY A 453 7.55 -5.57 16.06
N GLY A 454 6.41 -6.09 15.60
CA GLY A 454 5.97 -6.11 14.21
C GLY A 454 5.69 -7.53 13.70
N ILE A 455 4.74 -7.67 12.79
CA ILE A 455 4.39 -8.98 12.17
C ILE A 455 4.55 -8.98 10.67
N GLY A 456 5.36 -8.08 10.22
CA GLY A 456 5.57 -8.03 8.82
C GLY A 456 6.19 -6.72 8.38
#